data_9a7bb22487cc81828419cb3ac5615863
#
_entry.id   9a7bb22487cc81828419cb3ac5615863
#
_cell.length_a   1.000
_cell.length_b   1.000
_cell.length_c   1.000
_cell.angle_alpha   90.00
_cell.angle_beta   90.00
_cell.angle_gamma   90.00
#
_symmetry.space_group_name_H-M   'P 1'
#
loop_
_entity.id
_entity.type
_entity.pdbx_description
1 polymer ?
#
loop_
_entity_poly.entity_id
_entity_poly.type
_entity_poly.pdbx_seq_one_letter_code
_entity_poly.pdbx_strand_id
1 'polypeptide(L)'
;GGDRGGTELSDYQEILGRLHALLAERADLAAECVCGIPVYRRGGPERGKTEPENAGKSGGENMCFVFGGKSQGKLAYAERLAGGDPAVCDLAAVPPQEMFSADVIVNVQDAVGTLLRQGAHALDFFRRDAGRLRGKVLVGDEIGCGIVPVDAFERRWRDETGRVYQLLAAEADRVDRVWAGIGVTLKPYDAVWSD
;
A
#
# COMPACT_ATOMS: atom_id res chain seq x y z
N GLY A 1 -15.84 4.66 -39.24
CA GLY A 1 -14.75 3.85 -38.73
C GLY A 1 -15.01 3.60 -37.26
N GLY A 2 -15.77 2.50 -36.99
CA GLY A 2 -16.28 2.26 -35.63
C GLY A 2 -15.30 1.46 -34.77
N ASP A 3 -15.35 1.75 -33.59
CA ASP A 3 -15.02 1.12 -32.31
C ASP A 3 -14.77 -0.42 -32.32
N ARG A 4 -13.66 -0.84 -32.91
CA ARG A 4 -13.19 -2.24 -32.79
C ARG A 4 -12.24 -2.48 -31.59
N GLY A 5 -11.67 -1.42 -31.03
CA GLY A 5 -10.73 -1.55 -29.90
C GLY A 5 -11.41 -1.79 -28.55
N GLY A 6 -12.64 -1.32 -28.36
CA GLY A 6 -13.37 -1.49 -27.09
C GLY A 6 -13.89 -2.91 -26.87
N THR A 7 -14.29 -3.58 -27.94
CA THR A 7 -14.83 -4.96 -27.90
C THR A 7 -13.72 -5.97 -27.62
N GLU A 8 -12.57 -5.87 -28.28
CA GLU A 8 -11.44 -6.79 -28.11
C GLU A 8 -10.85 -6.75 -26.69
N LEU A 9 -10.78 -5.55 -26.08
CA LEU A 9 -10.29 -5.41 -24.71
C LEU A 9 -11.29 -5.99 -23.69
N SER A 10 -12.60 -5.81 -23.94
CA SER A 10 -13.66 -6.38 -23.10
C SER A 10 -13.65 -7.92 -23.15
N ASP A 11 -13.51 -8.49 -24.35
CA ASP A 11 -13.44 -9.93 -24.56
C ASP A 11 -12.22 -10.53 -23.88
N TYR A 12 -11.06 -9.86 -23.98
CA TYR A 12 -9.82 -10.28 -23.30
C TYR A 12 -9.99 -10.29 -21.79
N GLN A 13 -10.58 -9.25 -21.19
CA GLN A 13 -10.81 -9.17 -19.75
C GLN A 13 -11.78 -10.26 -19.27
N GLU A 14 -12.83 -10.54 -20.04
CA GLU A 14 -13.79 -11.60 -19.72
C GLU A 14 -13.14 -12.99 -19.76
N ILE A 15 -12.36 -13.28 -20.81
CA ILE A 15 -11.63 -14.55 -20.96
C ILE A 15 -10.63 -14.72 -19.82
N LEU A 16 -9.87 -13.67 -19.49
CA LEU A 16 -8.89 -13.70 -18.41
C LEU A 16 -9.56 -13.92 -17.04
N GLY A 17 -10.70 -13.25 -16.80
CA GLY A 17 -11.49 -13.45 -15.57
C GLY A 17 -11.99 -14.88 -15.42
N ARG A 18 -12.50 -15.49 -16.50
CA ARG A 18 -12.94 -16.90 -16.51
C ARG A 18 -11.78 -17.86 -16.27
N LEU A 19 -10.61 -17.59 -16.88
CA LEU A 19 -9.42 -18.40 -16.67
C LEU A 19 -8.95 -18.34 -15.20
N HIS A 20 -8.91 -17.16 -14.61
CA HIS A 20 -8.55 -16.99 -13.19
C HIS A 20 -9.52 -17.73 -12.26
N ALA A 21 -10.83 -17.66 -12.53
CA ALA A 21 -11.84 -18.39 -11.77
C ALA A 21 -11.62 -19.91 -11.84
N LEU A 22 -11.41 -20.45 -13.05
CA LEU A 22 -11.14 -21.88 -13.24
C LEU A 22 -9.85 -22.35 -12.56
N LEU A 23 -8.81 -21.54 -12.61
CA LEU A 23 -7.55 -21.82 -11.92
C LEU A 23 -7.73 -21.81 -10.40
N ALA A 24 -8.45 -20.80 -9.88
CA ALA A 24 -8.72 -20.70 -8.44
C ALA A 24 -9.59 -21.85 -7.91
N GLU A 25 -10.54 -22.36 -8.72
CA GLU A 25 -11.36 -23.53 -8.35
C GLU A 25 -10.54 -24.81 -8.22
N ARG A 26 -9.47 -24.97 -9.02
CA ARG A 26 -8.65 -26.20 -9.07
C ARG A 26 -7.40 -26.12 -8.25
N ALA A 27 -6.96 -24.93 -7.89
CA ALA A 27 -5.76 -24.72 -7.09
C ALA A 27 -5.99 -25.13 -5.62
N ASP A 28 -5.02 -25.81 -5.03
CA ASP A 28 -5.01 -26.07 -3.58
C ASP A 28 -4.75 -24.79 -2.79
N LEU A 29 -4.05 -23.83 -3.38
CA LEU A 29 -3.75 -22.52 -2.81
C LEU A 29 -4.01 -21.43 -3.83
N ALA A 30 -4.76 -20.40 -3.42
CA ALA A 30 -4.98 -19.18 -4.19
C ALA A 30 -4.74 -17.96 -3.32
N ALA A 31 -3.83 -17.08 -3.75
CA ALA A 31 -3.49 -15.86 -3.03
C ALA A 31 -3.46 -14.66 -3.98
N GLU A 32 -3.92 -13.52 -3.49
CA GLU A 32 -3.70 -12.20 -4.09
C GLU A 32 -2.44 -11.60 -3.48
N CYS A 33 -1.53 -11.08 -4.31
CA CYS A 33 -0.34 -10.40 -3.80
C CYS A 33 -0.60 -8.88 -3.75
N VAL A 34 -0.58 -8.32 -2.55
CA VAL A 34 -0.83 -6.89 -2.32
C VAL A 34 0.40 -6.28 -1.64
N CYS A 35 1.09 -5.38 -2.31
CA CYS A 35 2.35 -4.78 -1.84
C CYS A 35 3.40 -5.82 -1.41
N GLY A 36 3.49 -6.95 -2.12
CA GLY A 36 4.38 -8.05 -1.77
C GLY A 36 3.85 -9.00 -0.67
N ILE A 37 2.70 -8.70 -0.08
CA ILE A 37 2.08 -9.51 0.98
C ILE A 37 1.08 -10.49 0.34
N PRO A 38 1.20 -11.82 0.54
CA PRO A 38 0.21 -12.78 0.07
C PRO A 38 -1.06 -12.71 0.90
N VAL A 39 -2.17 -12.39 0.27
CA VAL A 39 -3.52 -12.43 0.87
C VAL A 39 -4.21 -13.71 0.39
N TYR A 40 -4.22 -14.72 1.22
CA TYR A 40 -4.79 -16.02 0.87
C TYR A 40 -6.30 -15.96 0.70
N ARG A 41 -6.80 -16.46 -0.43
CA ARG A 41 -8.22 -16.62 -0.73
C ARG A 41 -8.67 -18.08 -0.57
N ARG A 42 -7.72 -19.03 -0.70
CA ARG A 42 -7.93 -20.46 -0.53
C ARG A 42 -6.61 -21.12 -0.08
N GLY A 43 -6.65 -22.08 0.83
CA GLY A 43 -5.57 -23.00 1.17
C GLY A 43 -4.33 -22.36 1.80
N GLY A 44 -4.43 -21.17 2.36
CA GLY A 44 -3.32 -20.54 3.08
C GLY A 44 -3.21 -21.00 4.53
N PRO A 45 -2.16 -20.61 5.25
CA PRO A 45 -2.08 -20.85 6.69
C PRO A 45 -3.31 -20.30 7.38
N GLU A 46 -3.84 -21.03 8.36
CA GLU A 46 -5.01 -20.57 9.12
C GLU A 46 -4.68 -19.22 9.74
N ARG A 47 -5.39 -18.19 9.29
CA ARG A 47 -5.40 -16.92 9.99
C ARG A 47 -6.06 -17.17 11.33
N GLY A 48 -5.31 -17.11 12.39
CA GLY A 48 -5.89 -16.95 13.73
C GLY A 48 -6.89 -15.80 13.63
N LYS A 49 -8.13 -16.02 14.06
CA LYS A 49 -9.16 -14.98 14.15
C LYS A 49 -8.67 -13.95 15.19
N THR A 50 -7.84 -13.03 14.77
CA THR A 50 -7.54 -11.82 15.54
C THR A 50 -8.60 -10.81 15.13
N GLU A 51 -9.69 -10.77 15.89
CA GLU A 51 -10.50 -9.57 15.97
C GLU A 51 -9.60 -8.41 16.36
N PRO A 52 -9.87 -7.16 15.92
CA PRO A 52 -9.08 -5.99 16.29
C PRO A 52 -9.36 -5.56 17.74
N GLU A 53 -9.25 -6.51 18.68
CA GLU A 53 -9.16 -6.18 20.10
C GLU A 53 -7.70 -5.86 20.41
N ASN A 54 -7.46 -4.62 20.60
CA ASN A 54 -6.26 -3.86 20.91
C ASN A 54 -5.64 -3.14 19.70
N ALA A 55 -6.24 -1.97 19.38
CA ALA A 55 -5.45 -0.80 19.07
C ALA A 55 -4.63 -0.48 20.34
N GLY A 56 -3.71 -1.38 20.70
CA GLY A 56 -2.70 -1.11 21.70
C GLY A 56 -1.91 0.07 21.16
N LYS A 57 -1.85 1.14 21.95
CA LYS A 57 -1.04 2.32 21.70
C LYS A 57 0.26 1.89 21.03
N SER A 58 0.49 2.31 19.79
CA SER A 58 1.79 2.20 19.14
C SER A 58 2.74 3.14 19.89
N GLY A 59 3.05 2.78 21.11
CA GLY A 59 3.99 3.49 21.94
C GLY A 59 5.40 3.21 21.44
N GLY A 60 5.94 4.08 20.64
CA GLY A 60 7.36 4.35 20.61
C GLY A 60 8.21 3.69 19.53
N GLU A 61 7.91 2.52 18.96
CA GLU A 61 8.86 1.86 18.04
C GLU A 61 8.24 1.24 16.78
N ASN A 62 6.95 0.95 16.76
CA ASN A 62 6.31 0.21 15.66
C ASN A 62 5.95 1.11 14.47
N MET A 63 6.44 0.74 13.30
CA MET A 63 6.08 1.39 12.03
C MET A 63 4.79 0.79 11.48
N CYS A 64 3.84 1.65 11.09
CA CYS A 64 2.61 1.23 10.43
C CYS A 64 2.57 1.77 8.99
N PHE A 65 2.15 0.92 8.04
CA PHE A 65 1.89 1.34 6.67
C PHE A 65 0.41 1.16 6.35
N VAL A 66 -0.27 2.26 5.99
CA VAL A 66 -1.69 2.33 5.64
C VAL A 66 -1.83 2.73 4.19
N PHE A 67 -2.53 1.96 3.38
CA PHE A 67 -2.75 2.31 1.99
C PHE A 67 -4.18 1.99 1.54
N GLY A 68 -4.57 2.48 0.36
CA GLY A 68 -5.89 2.27 -0.22
C GLY A 68 -6.23 3.33 -1.25
N GLY A 69 -7.40 3.24 -1.86
CA GLY A 69 -7.86 4.18 -2.87
C GLY A 69 -7.92 5.63 -2.37
N LYS A 70 -7.90 6.58 -3.30
CA LYS A 70 -8.04 8.00 -2.99
C LYS A 70 -9.35 8.27 -2.25
N SER A 71 -9.32 9.18 -1.26
CA SER A 71 -10.49 9.60 -0.48
C SER A 71 -11.23 8.48 0.27
N GLN A 72 -10.52 7.40 0.64
CA GLN A 72 -11.10 6.25 1.35
C GLN A 72 -11.03 6.35 2.89
N GLY A 73 -10.73 7.52 3.46
CA GLY A 73 -10.70 7.74 4.92
C GLY A 73 -9.40 7.31 5.61
N LYS A 74 -8.29 7.15 4.83
CA LYS A 74 -7.00 6.71 5.36
C LYS A 74 -6.39 7.63 6.41
N LEU A 75 -6.51 8.97 6.24
CA LEU A 75 -5.96 9.93 7.22
C LEU A 75 -6.61 9.75 8.59
N ALA A 76 -7.93 9.80 8.67
CA ALA A 76 -8.65 9.61 9.93
C ALA A 76 -8.38 8.21 10.55
N TYR A 77 -8.14 7.20 9.71
CA TYR A 77 -7.74 5.88 10.17
C TYR A 77 -6.33 5.89 10.78
N ALA A 78 -5.37 6.55 10.11
CA ALA A 78 -3.99 6.66 10.56
C ALA A 78 -3.85 7.48 11.85
N GLU A 79 -4.59 8.58 11.99
CA GLU A 79 -4.64 9.39 13.21
C GLU A 79 -5.14 8.56 14.41
N ARG A 80 -6.15 7.71 14.22
CA ARG A 80 -6.60 6.79 15.28
C ARG A 80 -5.54 5.75 15.64
N LEU A 81 -4.77 5.25 14.66
CA LEU A 81 -3.66 4.33 14.93
C LEU A 81 -2.53 5.00 15.70
N ALA A 82 -2.18 6.24 15.35
CA ALA A 82 -1.14 7.00 16.03
C ALA A 82 -1.56 7.37 17.46
N GLY A 83 -2.85 7.63 17.66
CA GLY A 83 -3.41 8.07 18.95
C GLY A 83 -3.02 9.50 19.35
N GLY A 84 -3.68 10.04 20.36
CA GLY A 84 -3.41 11.40 20.84
C GLY A 84 -3.76 12.50 19.83
N ASP A 85 -2.85 13.46 19.67
CA ASP A 85 -2.91 14.57 18.70
C ASP A 85 -1.63 14.51 17.85
N PRO A 86 -1.57 13.62 16.84
CA PRO A 86 -0.36 13.36 16.10
C PRO A 86 0.00 14.51 15.16
N ALA A 87 1.29 14.83 15.07
CA ALA A 87 1.81 15.73 14.05
C ALA A 87 1.67 15.08 12.66
N VAL A 88 0.97 15.73 11.74
CA VAL A 88 0.73 15.25 10.38
C VAL A 88 1.63 15.98 9.38
N CYS A 89 2.31 15.23 8.51
CA CYS A 89 3.07 15.76 7.39
C CYS A 89 2.42 15.36 6.07
N ASP A 90 2.06 16.32 5.25
CA ASP A 90 1.49 16.09 3.92
C ASP A 90 2.55 16.24 2.84
N LEU A 91 2.99 15.12 2.27
CA LEU A 91 4.02 15.07 1.22
C LEU A 91 3.55 15.56 -0.15
N ALA A 92 2.28 15.88 -0.31
CA ALA A 92 1.80 16.63 -1.47
C ALA A 92 2.14 18.14 -1.36
N ALA A 93 2.36 18.64 -0.13
CA ALA A 93 2.58 20.07 0.14
C ALA A 93 4.03 20.41 0.51
N VAL A 94 4.79 19.46 1.06
CA VAL A 94 6.15 19.70 1.56
C VAL A 94 7.19 18.75 0.94
N PRO A 95 8.48 19.13 0.96
CA PRO A 95 9.57 18.24 0.50
C PRO A 95 9.63 16.93 1.30
N PRO A 96 10.05 15.81 0.66
CA PRO A 96 10.12 14.51 1.32
C PRO A 96 10.96 14.47 2.60
N GLN A 97 11.96 15.34 2.71
CA GLN A 97 12.88 15.43 3.85
C GLN A 97 12.19 15.88 5.14
N GLU A 98 11.06 16.57 5.04
CA GLU A 98 10.32 17.11 6.20
C GLU A 98 9.50 16.04 6.93
N MET A 99 9.25 14.87 6.31
CA MET A 99 8.42 13.81 6.89
C MET A 99 8.95 13.24 8.21
N PHE A 100 10.24 13.34 8.46
CA PHE A 100 10.85 12.67 9.62
C PHE A 100 10.52 13.30 10.97
N SER A 101 9.94 14.50 10.99
CA SER A 101 9.49 15.21 12.21
C SER A 101 8.06 14.91 12.60
N ALA A 102 7.27 14.27 11.73
CA ALA A 102 5.87 13.97 11.95
C ALA A 102 5.64 12.57 12.51
N ASP A 103 4.45 12.34 13.10
CA ASP A 103 3.98 11.04 13.57
C ASP A 103 3.19 10.31 12.50
N VAL A 104 2.39 11.07 11.72
CA VAL A 104 1.61 10.58 10.57
C VAL A 104 2.10 11.25 9.30
N ILE A 105 2.45 10.46 8.32
CA ILE A 105 3.02 10.91 7.04
C ILE A 105 2.06 10.51 5.93
N VAL A 106 1.43 11.49 5.27
CA VAL A 106 0.44 11.21 4.21
C VAL A 106 0.97 11.51 2.82
N ASN A 107 0.32 10.94 1.81
CA ASN A 107 0.64 11.12 0.40
C ASN A 107 2.07 10.67 0.02
N VAL A 108 2.46 9.50 0.50
CA VAL A 108 3.79 8.92 0.20
C VAL A 108 4.04 8.81 -1.31
N GLN A 109 3.03 8.55 -2.13
CA GLN A 109 3.14 8.52 -3.59
C GLN A 109 3.60 9.88 -4.16
N ASP A 110 3.22 10.99 -3.55
CA ASP A 110 3.62 12.33 -4.01
C ASP A 110 5.09 12.62 -3.71
N ALA A 111 5.62 12.12 -2.58
CA ALA A 111 7.06 12.13 -2.32
C ALA A 111 7.84 11.36 -3.39
N VAL A 112 7.35 10.18 -3.79
CA VAL A 112 7.97 9.39 -4.87
C VAL A 112 7.96 10.20 -6.17
N GLY A 113 6.84 10.82 -6.53
CA GLY A 113 6.73 11.67 -7.71
C GLY A 113 7.68 12.87 -7.68
N THR A 114 7.82 13.51 -6.51
CA THR A 114 8.73 14.63 -6.31
C THR A 114 10.19 14.22 -6.47
N LEU A 115 10.60 13.12 -5.84
CA LEU A 115 11.95 12.56 -5.97
C LEU A 115 12.28 12.20 -7.43
N LEU A 116 11.35 11.57 -8.14
CA LEU A 116 11.52 11.24 -9.56
C LEU A 116 11.70 12.49 -10.45
N ARG A 117 10.93 13.57 -10.21
CA ARG A 117 11.09 14.84 -10.94
C ARG A 117 12.45 15.50 -10.67
N GLN A 118 13.01 15.28 -9.49
CA GLN A 118 14.36 15.74 -9.12
C GLN A 118 15.47 14.84 -9.66
N GLY A 119 15.14 13.75 -10.40
CA GLY A 119 16.11 12.78 -10.90
C GLY A 119 16.69 11.86 -9.83
N ALA A 120 16.09 11.84 -8.63
CA ALA A 120 16.51 10.98 -7.53
C ALA A 120 15.87 9.58 -7.62
N HIS A 121 16.53 8.58 -7.03
CA HIS A 121 16.01 7.23 -6.88
C HIS A 121 15.15 7.15 -5.60
N ALA A 122 13.82 7.14 -5.75
CA ALA A 122 12.92 7.17 -4.61
C ALA A 122 13.08 5.94 -3.71
N LEU A 123 13.23 4.74 -4.28
CA LEU A 123 13.46 3.52 -3.52
C LEU A 123 14.72 3.60 -2.63
N ASP A 124 15.82 4.17 -3.15
CA ASP A 124 17.06 4.32 -2.39
C ASP A 124 16.91 5.35 -1.26
N PHE A 125 16.15 6.43 -1.50
CA PHE A 125 15.83 7.42 -0.48
C PHE A 125 15.09 6.77 0.70
N PHE A 126 14.00 6.04 0.45
CA PHE A 126 13.24 5.38 1.50
C PHE A 126 14.03 4.25 2.19
N ARG A 127 14.81 3.48 1.43
CA ARG A 127 15.65 2.40 1.99
C ARG A 127 16.72 2.93 2.94
N ARG A 128 17.42 3.99 2.54
CA ARG A 128 18.48 4.60 3.37
C ARG A 128 17.94 5.12 4.70
N ASP A 129 16.76 5.71 4.67
CA ASP A 129 16.17 6.37 5.82
C ASP A 129 15.07 5.54 6.52
N ALA A 130 14.93 4.24 6.19
CA ALA A 130 13.89 3.35 6.73
C ALA A 130 13.88 3.31 8.28
N GLY A 131 15.06 3.30 8.91
CA GLY A 131 15.16 3.32 10.37
C GLY A 131 14.56 4.56 11.04
N ARG A 132 14.49 5.70 10.32
CA ARG A 132 13.88 6.96 10.81
C ARG A 132 12.34 6.96 10.73
N LEU A 133 11.78 5.95 10.07
CA LEU A 133 10.33 5.76 9.93
C LEU A 133 9.73 4.92 11.06
N ARG A 134 10.57 4.39 11.95
CA ARG A 134 10.13 3.69 13.16
C ARG A 134 9.24 4.60 14.01
N GLY A 135 8.20 4.03 14.60
CA GLY A 135 7.22 4.75 15.42
C GLY A 135 6.23 5.63 14.65
N LYS A 136 6.25 5.60 13.30
CA LYS A 136 5.43 6.46 12.46
C LYS A 136 4.35 5.67 11.71
N VAL A 137 3.27 6.36 11.34
CA VAL A 137 2.23 5.84 10.47
C VAL A 137 2.37 6.48 9.09
N LEU A 138 2.72 5.68 8.09
CA LEU A 138 2.82 6.13 6.70
C LEU A 138 1.52 5.83 5.95
N VAL A 139 1.07 6.79 5.15
CA VAL A 139 -0.19 6.69 4.40
C VAL A 139 0.04 6.95 2.92
N GLY A 140 -0.45 6.05 2.07
CA GLY A 140 -0.32 6.18 0.63
C GLY A 140 -1.58 5.87 -0.15
N ASP A 141 -1.71 6.49 -1.33
CA ASP A 141 -2.76 6.19 -2.29
C ASP A 141 -2.35 5.03 -3.20
N GLU A 142 -3.27 4.13 -3.47
CA GLU A 142 -3.12 2.98 -4.37
C GLU A 142 -3.23 3.45 -5.83
N ILE A 143 -2.16 4.09 -6.34
CA ILE A 143 -2.14 4.70 -7.68
C ILE A 143 -1.87 3.71 -8.81
N GLY A 144 -1.48 2.48 -8.48
CA GLY A 144 -1.19 1.40 -9.45
C GLY A 144 -2.42 0.76 -10.06
N CYS A 145 -3.62 1.02 -9.53
CA CYS A 145 -4.87 0.45 -10.02
C CYS A 145 -5.44 1.23 -11.20
N GLY A 146 -6.15 0.52 -12.08
CA GLY A 146 -6.85 1.11 -13.24
C GLY A 146 -6.05 1.09 -14.53
N ILE A 147 -6.49 1.91 -15.51
CA ILE A 147 -5.93 1.93 -16.87
C ILE A 147 -4.46 2.37 -16.85
N VAL A 148 -3.64 1.71 -17.65
CA VAL A 148 -2.23 2.08 -17.82
C VAL A 148 -2.12 3.49 -18.41
N PRO A 149 -1.40 4.43 -17.77
CA PRO A 149 -1.27 5.79 -18.28
C PRO A 149 -0.53 5.83 -19.62
N VAL A 150 -0.96 6.73 -20.49
CA VAL A 150 -0.27 7.00 -21.74
C VAL A 150 1.05 7.74 -21.50
N ASP A 151 1.09 8.59 -20.47
CA ASP A 151 2.27 9.36 -20.11
C ASP A 151 3.37 8.47 -19.51
N ALA A 152 4.60 8.64 -19.98
CA ALA A 152 5.74 7.82 -19.57
C ALA A 152 6.17 8.10 -18.11
N PHE A 153 6.06 9.37 -17.66
CA PHE A 153 6.38 9.72 -16.28
C PHE A 153 5.37 9.11 -15.32
N GLU A 154 4.08 9.14 -15.64
CA GLU A 154 3.04 8.52 -14.81
C GLU A 154 3.21 7.01 -14.69
N ARG A 155 3.59 6.31 -15.77
CA ARG A 155 3.93 4.88 -15.70
C ARG A 155 5.11 4.63 -14.75
N ARG A 156 6.21 5.39 -14.92
CA ARG A 156 7.38 5.28 -14.05
C ARG A 156 7.05 5.61 -12.59
N TRP A 157 6.22 6.62 -12.36
CA TRP A 157 5.77 7.01 -11.02
C TRP A 157 4.97 5.89 -10.35
N ARG A 158 4.04 5.24 -11.07
CA ARG A 158 3.29 4.09 -10.57
C ARG A 158 4.21 2.92 -10.23
N ASP A 159 5.12 2.57 -11.11
CA ASP A 159 6.05 1.46 -10.92
C ASP A 159 6.96 1.70 -9.70
N GLU A 160 7.52 2.89 -9.59
CA GLU A 160 8.42 3.23 -8.49
C GLU A 160 7.66 3.33 -7.16
N THR A 161 6.45 3.88 -7.16
CA THR A 161 5.57 3.88 -5.98
C THR A 161 5.27 2.46 -5.52
N GLY A 162 4.98 1.55 -6.45
CA GLY A 162 4.79 0.14 -6.12
C GLY A 162 6.00 -0.49 -5.45
N ARG A 163 7.22 -0.19 -5.92
CA ARG A 163 8.48 -0.68 -5.31
C ARG A 163 8.71 -0.10 -3.92
N VAL A 164 8.44 1.21 -3.75
CA VAL A 164 8.51 1.86 -2.43
C VAL A 164 7.49 1.25 -1.48
N TYR A 165 6.27 0.99 -1.92
CA TYR A 165 5.24 0.36 -1.08
C TYR A 165 5.61 -1.06 -0.66
N GLN A 166 6.25 -1.84 -1.53
CA GLN A 166 6.78 -3.16 -1.17
C GLN A 166 7.86 -3.04 -0.09
N LEU A 167 8.78 -2.08 -0.20
CA LEU A 167 9.77 -1.80 0.82
C LEU A 167 9.11 -1.40 2.15
N LEU A 168 8.17 -0.45 2.12
CA LEU A 168 7.48 0.01 3.32
C LEU A 168 6.67 -1.11 3.98
N ALA A 169 6.00 -1.96 3.19
CA ALA A 169 5.26 -3.11 3.70
C ALA A 169 6.18 -4.17 4.34
N ALA A 170 7.38 -4.37 3.78
CA ALA A 170 8.37 -5.27 4.36
C ALA A 170 8.91 -4.75 5.70
N GLU A 171 9.27 -3.45 5.76
CA GLU A 171 9.82 -2.79 6.94
C GLU A 171 8.79 -2.52 8.04
N ALA A 172 7.52 -2.29 7.68
CA ALA A 172 6.47 -2.00 8.64
C ALA A 172 6.14 -3.20 9.52
N ASP A 173 5.91 -2.95 10.81
CA ASP A 173 5.45 -3.95 11.77
C ASP A 173 3.96 -4.28 11.55
N ARG A 174 3.19 -3.32 11.00
CA ARG A 174 1.78 -3.50 10.65
C ARG A 174 1.47 -2.87 9.29
N VAL A 175 0.64 -3.56 8.50
CA VAL A 175 0.16 -3.08 7.20
C VAL A 175 -1.36 -3.22 7.12
N ASP A 176 -2.03 -2.11 6.88
CA ASP A 176 -3.49 -2.06 6.73
C ASP A 176 -3.89 -1.50 5.36
N ARG A 177 -4.89 -2.12 4.75
CA ARG A 177 -5.59 -1.56 3.58
C ARG A 177 -6.91 -0.95 4.02
N VAL A 178 -7.15 0.32 3.67
CA VAL A 178 -8.39 1.03 4.03
C VAL A 178 -9.29 1.17 2.82
N TRP A 179 -10.55 0.78 2.99
CA TRP A 179 -11.61 0.95 2.02
C TRP A 179 -12.87 1.47 2.71
N ALA A 180 -13.44 2.58 2.21
CA ALA A 180 -14.62 3.23 2.78
C ALA A 180 -14.53 3.46 4.31
N GLY A 181 -13.35 3.86 4.81
CA GLY A 181 -13.10 4.09 6.25
C GLY A 181 -12.86 2.82 7.08
N ILE A 182 -13.00 1.64 6.47
CA ILE A 182 -12.79 0.34 7.13
C ILE A 182 -11.38 -0.15 6.83
N GLY A 183 -10.58 -0.39 7.87
CA GLY A 183 -9.25 -0.97 7.75
C GLY A 183 -9.30 -2.49 7.74
N VAL A 184 -8.55 -3.10 6.83
CA VAL A 184 -8.28 -4.54 6.79
C VAL A 184 -6.80 -4.75 7.02
N THR A 185 -6.44 -5.41 8.12
CA THR A 185 -5.06 -5.71 8.43
C THR A 185 -4.55 -6.83 7.52
N LEU A 186 -3.48 -6.54 6.79
CA LEU A 186 -2.79 -7.49 5.90
C LEU A 186 -1.57 -8.11 6.59
N LYS A 187 -0.84 -7.32 7.37
CA LYS A 187 0.28 -7.75 8.21
C LYS A 187 0.03 -7.25 9.64
N PRO A 188 -0.26 -8.13 10.60
CA PRO A 188 -0.37 -7.75 12.01
C PRO A 188 1.01 -7.54 12.64
N TYR A 189 1.08 -6.89 13.81
CA TYR A 189 2.33 -6.56 14.51
C TYR A 189 3.23 -7.77 14.84
N ASP A 190 2.63 -8.92 15.05
CA ASP A 190 3.27 -10.16 15.50
C ASP A 190 3.42 -11.20 14.38
N ALA A 191 3.24 -10.81 13.13
CA ALA A 191 3.41 -11.72 12.01
C ALA A 191 4.88 -12.12 11.85
N VAL A 192 5.20 -13.34 12.22
CA VAL A 192 6.47 -13.98 11.83
C VAL A 192 6.31 -14.47 10.39
N TRP A 193 6.95 -13.81 9.46
CA TRP A 193 7.05 -14.27 8.08
C TRP A 193 8.29 -15.19 8.02
N SER A 194 8.06 -16.51 7.96
CA SER A 194 9.13 -17.45 7.59
C SER A 194 9.38 -17.31 6.09
N ASP A 195 10.65 -17.06 5.74
CA ASP A 195 11.17 -17.05 4.37
C ASP A 195 10.89 -18.37 3.63
#